data_caa27a352b31ddb9824beaf5ab1792f0
#
_entry.id   caa27a352b31ddb9824beaf5ab1792f0
#
_cell.length_a   1.000
_cell.length_b   1.000
_cell.length_c   1.000
_cell.angle_alpha   90.00
_cell.angle_beta   90.00
_cell.angle_gamma   90.00
#
_symmetry.space_group_name_H-M   'P 1'
#
loop_
_entity.id
_entity.type
_entity.pdbx_description
1 polymer ?
#
loop_
_entity_poly.entity_id
_entity_poly.type
_entity_poly.pdbx_seq_one_letter_code
_entity_poly.pdbx_strand_id
1 'polypeptide(L)'
;KYCKACPVCNGVACKNQIPGPGAKGVGDTAIRNYNKWAEIRVNMDTLCEGGTPDTHIELFGKSFKYPFFAGPVGAVNLHYSEAYTDMTYNDVLVRACAENGIAAFTGDGTNPTVMEMATKAIGAANGCGVPTIKPWNIDTIKEKMAEAKASGCFAVAMDVDAAGLPFLKNMTPPAGSKSVAELAEIVKLAERPFIVKGVMTVKGALKAKEAGAA
;
A
#
# COMPACT_ATOMS: atom_id res chain seq x y z
N LYS A 1 3.38 12.01 18.06
CA LYS A 1 3.80 11.56 16.72
C LYS A 1 4.80 10.44 16.84
N TYR A 2 4.61 9.39 16.06
CA TYR A 2 5.44 8.18 16.19
C TYR A 2 6.76 8.31 15.41
N CYS A 3 6.75 8.95 14.25
CA CYS A 3 7.96 9.19 13.47
C CYS A 3 8.90 10.18 14.16
N LYS A 4 10.17 9.84 14.26
CA LYS A 4 11.23 10.67 14.85
C LYS A 4 12.02 11.47 13.83
N ALA A 5 11.65 11.39 12.56
CA ALA A 5 12.34 12.06 11.44
C ALA A 5 13.87 11.86 11.45
N CYS A 6 14.30 10.62 11.63
CA CYS A 6 15.72 10.29 11.76
C CYS A 6 16.49 10.59 10.45
N PRO A 7 17.73 11.06 10.52
CA PRO A 7 18.58 11.26 9.34
C PRO A 7 18.77 9.99 8.52
N VAL A 8 18.81 8.82 9.20
CA VAL A 8 18.80 7.50 8.58
C VAL A 8 17.62 6.72 9.11
N CYS A 9 16.65 6.41 8.25
CA CYS A 9 15.44 5.67 8.62
C CYS A 9 15.72 4.16 8.68
N ASN A 10 16.45 3.74 9.73
CA ASN A 10 16.89 2.35 9.92
C ASN A 10 15.97 1.52 10.84
N GLY A 11 14.83 2.06 11.28
CA GLY A 11 13.87 1.38 12.14
C GLY A 11 14.22 1.31 13.61
N VAL A 12 15.36 1.82 14.05
CA VAL A 12 15.82 1.72 15.46
C VAL A 12 15.02 2.63 16.38
N ALA A 13 14.86 3.90 16.03
CA ALA A 13 14.22 4.90 16.89
C ALA A 13 12.71 4.67 17.10
N CYS A 14 12.03 4.02 16.15
CA CYS A 14 10.60 3.68 16.22
C CYS A 14 10.34 2.20 16.56
N LYS A 15 11.37 1.46 16.98
CA LYS A 15 11.24 0.07 17.40
C LYS A 15 10.19 -0.08 18.52
N ASN A 16 9.36 -1.11 18.41
CA ASN A 16 8.29 -1.45 19.37
C ASN A 16 7.20 -0.39 19.55
N GLN A 17 7.11 0.59 18.67
CA GLN A 17 5.97 1.51 18.64
C GLN A 17 4.88 0.95 17.72
N ILE A 18 3.64 0.95 18.18
CA ILE A 18 2.49 0.42 17.43
C ILE A 18 1.45 1.52 17.26
N PRO A 19 1.07 1.83 16.03
CA PRO A 19 1.71 1.44 14.77
C PRO A 19 2.93 2.30 14.51
N GLY A 20 4.12 1.76 14.68
CA GLY A 20 5.34 2.50 14.35
C GLY A 20 5.45 2.70 12.83
N PRO A 21 5.90 3.87 12.35
CA PRO A 21 6.17 4.07 10.94
C PRO A 21 7.17 3.02 10.42
N GLY A 22 6.78 2.29 9.36
CA GLY A 22 7.61 1.24 8.77
C GLY A 22 7.75 -0.04 9.59
N ALA A 23 7.04 -0.15 10.74
CA ALA A 23 7.06 -1.36 11.56
C ALA A 23 5.63 -1.79 11.90
N LYS A 24 5.29 -3.03 11.58
CA LYS A 24 4.07 -3.70 12.02
C LYS A 24 4.44 -4.81 12.98
N GLY A 25 4.10 -4.63 14.25
CA GLY A 25 4.40 -5.58 15.31
C GLY A 25 5.57 -5.18 16.18
N VAL A 26 5.99 -6.12 17.02
CA VAL A 26 7.10 -5.95 17.97
C VAL A 26 8.40 -6.49 17.40
N GLY A 27 9.50 -6.10 18.02
CA GLY A 27 10.82 -6.63 17.68
C GLY A 27 11.58 -5.79 16.65
N ASP A 28 12.23 -6.45 15.73
CA ASP A 28 13.23 -5.86 14.85
C ASP A 28 12.83 -5.81 13.36
N THR A 29 11.54 -5.97 13.04
CA THR A 29 11.07 -6.09 11.66
C THR A 29 11.53 -4.92 10.77
N ALA A 30 11.38 -3.67 11.23
CA ALA A 30 11.80 -2.50 10.46
C ALA A 30 13.32 -2.43 10.31
N ILE A 31 14.06 -2.83 11.36
CA ILE A 31 15.53 -2.90 11.33
C ILE A 31 16.00 -3.97 10.31
N ARG A 32 15.36 -5.13 10.30
CA ARG A 32 15.64 -6.21 9.33
C ARG A 32 15.33 -5.78 7.91
N ASN A 33 14.23 -5.08 7.69
CA ASN A 33 13.88 -4.53 6.38
C ASN A 33 14.96 -3.57 5.88
N TYR A 34 15.44 -2.68 6.73
CA TYR A 34 16.54 -1.77 6.40
C TYR A 34 17.82 -2.54 6.07
N ASN A 35 18.22 -3.50 6.92
CA ASN A 35 19.43 -4.28 6.74
C ASN A 35 19.38 -5.14 5.46
N LYS A 36 18.18 -5.64 5.09
CA LYS A 36 18.00 -6.46 3.89
C LYS A 36 18.36 -5.71 2.60
N TRP A 37 18.12 -4.42 2.53
CA TRP A 37 18.55 -3.61 1.41
C TRP A 37 20.09 -3.60 1.23
N ALA A 38 20.84 -3.68 2.32
CA ALA A 38 22.31 -3.74 2.28
C ALA A 38 22.85 -5.05 1.69
N GLU A 39 22.04 -6.10 1.59
CA GLU A 39 22.44 -7.38 0.95
C GLU A 39 22.29 -7.34 -0.57
N ILE A 40 21.45 -6.42 -1.11
CA ILE A 40 21.23 -6.29 -2.54
C ILE A 40 22.42 -5.54 -3.15
N ARG A 41 22.99 -6.12 -4.20
CA ARG A 41 24.14 -5.56 -4.91
C ARG A 41 23.80 -5.31 -6.37
N VAL A 42 24.32 -4.26 -6.92
CA VAL A 42 24.24 -3.98 -8.35
C VAL A 42 25.14 -4.97 -9.10
N ASN A 43 24.59 -5.63 -10.10
CA ASN A 43 25.41 -6.38 -11.06
C ASN A 43 26.13 -5.38 -11.96
N MET A 44 27.41 -5.20 -11.73
CA MET A 44 28.23 -4.27 -12.53
C MET A 44 28.81 -5.00 -13.72
N ASP A 45 28.30 -4.68 -14.90
CA ASP A 45 28.90 -5.10 -16.18
C ASP A 45 29.35 -3.83 -16.93
N THR A 46 30.63 -3.69 -17.12
CA THR A 46 31.25 -2.56 -17.84
C THR A 46 31.63 -2.89 -19.28
N LEU A 47 31.46 -4.15 -19.69
CA LEU A 47 31.68 -4.60 -21.07
C LEU A 47 30.36 -4.73 -21.80
N CYS A 48 29.65 -3.61 -21.93
CA CYS A 48 28.37 -3.53 -22.60
C CYS A 48 28.35 -2.36 -23.60
N GLU A 49 27.48 -2.48 -24.60
CA GLU A 49 27.22 -1.36 -25.50
C GLU A 49 26.48 -0.25 -24.77
N GLY A 50 26.92 1.01 -24.98
CA GLY A 50 26.23 2.17 -24.44
C GLY A 50 24.83 2.33 -25.04
N GLY A 51 23.88 2.80 -24.24
CA GLY A 51 22.51 3.06 -24.69
C GLY A 51 21.69 3.78 -23.63
N THR A 52 20.51 4.23 -24.02
CA THR A 52 19.53 4.76 -23.07
C THR A 52 18.70 3.58 -22.53
N PRO A 53 18.72 3.31 -21.22
CA PRO A 53 17.93 2.22 -20.66
C PRO A 53 16.44 2.51 -20.81
N ASP A 54 15.67 1.50 -21.21
CA ASP A 54 14.22 1.53 -21.17
C ASP A 54 13.74 1.13 -19.77
N THR A 55 13.09 2.07 -19.08
CA THR A 55 12.55 1.87 -17.72
C THR A 55 11.04 1.69 -17.69
N HIS A 56 10.42 1.72 -18.86
CA HIS A 56 8.98 1.57 -19.01
C HIS A 56 8.48 0.19 -18.54
N ILE A 57 7.29 0.17 -17.94
CA ILE A 57 6.60 -1.06 -17.52
C ILE A 57 5.11 -0.98 -17.85
N GLU A 58 4.58 -2.10 -18.34
CA GLU A 58 3.14 -2.32 -18.47
C GLU A 58 2.61 -3.08 -17.26
N LEU A 59 1.59 -2.54 -16.59
CA LEU A 59 0.95 -3.17 -15.44
C LEU A 59 -0.57 -3.01 -15.52
N PHE A 60 -1.31 -4.12 -15.54
CA PHE A 60 -2.78 -4.14 -15.59
C PHE A 60 -3.38 -3.25 -16.70
N GLY A 61 -2.77 -3.28 -17.88
CA GLY A 61 -3.21 -2.52 -19.05
C GLY A 61 -2.91 -1.02 -18.98
N LYS A 62 -2.08 -0.59 -18.02
CA LYS A 62 -1.55 0.77 -17.95
C LYS A 62 -0.03 0.78 -18.13
N SER A 63 0.44 1.79 -18.87
CA SER A 63 1.85 2.05 -19.10
C SER A 63 2.39 3.03 -18.07
N PHE A 64 3.54 2.73 -17.47
CA PHE A 64 4.24 3.57 -16.52
C PHE A 64 5.68 3.82 -16.97
N LYS A 65 6.17 5.02 -16.71
CA LYS A 65 7.51 5.44 -17.11
C LYS A 65 8.62 4.72 -16.33
N TYR A 66 8.32 4.31 -15.11
CA TYR A 66 9.27 3.67 -14.20
C TYR A 66 8.65 2.49 -13.47
N PRO A 67 9.44 1.43 -13.13
CA PRO A 67 8.95 0.23 -12.45
C PRO A 67 8.92 0.39 -10.92
N PHE A 68 8.50 1.54 -10.40
CA PHE A 68 8.31 1.77 -8.98
C PHE A 68 7.10 2.69 -8.73
N PHE A 69 6.52 2.57 -7.55
CA PHE A 69 5.29 3.26 -7.17
C PHE A 69 5.41 3.78 -5.73
N ALA A 70 4.65 4.83 -5.40
CA ALA A 70 4.57 5.29 -4.02
C ALA A 70 3.78 4.29 -3.17
N GLY A 71 4.30 3.93 -2.00
CA GLY A 71 3.65 3.00 -1.07
C GLY A 71 2.49 3.63 -0.29
N PRO A 72 1.53 2.82 0.21
CA PRO A 72 0.35 3.31 0.90
C PRO A 72 0.69 3.89 2.27
N VAL A 73 0.19 5.10 2.54
CA VAL A 73 0.28 5.78 3.84
C VAL A 73 -1.10 6.29 4.22
N GLY A 74 -1.50 6.04 5.46
CA GLY A 74 -2.74 6.56 6.05
C GLY A 74 -2.51 7.11 7.44
N ALA A 75 -3.45 7.88 7.96
CA ALA A 75 -3.37 8.56 9.25
C ALA A 75 -2.09 9.42 9.37
N VAL A 76 -1.84 10.24 8.36
CA VAL A 76 -0.63 11.05 8.18
C VAL A 76 -0.37 11.97 9.38
N ASN A 77 -1.40 12.65 9.85
CA ASN A 77 -1.31 13.56 10.99
C ASN A 77 -0.98 12.82 12.30
N LEU A 78 -1.42 11.58 12.46
CA LEU A 78 -1.11 10.76 13.63
C LEU A 78 0.34 10.30 13.63
N HIS A 79 0.82 9.83 12.49
CA HIS A 79 2.13 9.19 12.38
C HIS A 79 3.28 10.18 12.18
N TYR A 80 3.08 11.19 11.34
CA TYR A 80 4.17 12.03 10.85
C TYR A 80 4.08 13.47 11.31
N SER A 81 3.10 14.24 10.84
CA SER A 81 3.02 15.67 11.09
C SER A 81 1.58 16.19 10.99
N GLU A 82 1.27 17.26 11.70
CA GLU A 82 0.03 18.01 11.56
C GLU A 82 0.05 18.98 10.37
N ALA A 83 1.19 19.11 9.70
CA ALA A 83 1.31 19.94 8.49
C ALA A 83 0.49 19.39 7.32
N TYR A 84 0.19 18.08 7.31
CA TYR A 84 -0.63 17.43 6.32
C TYR A 84 -1.78 16.67 6.98
N THR A 85 -2.95 16.77 6.39
CA THR A 85 -4.06 15.83 6.59
C THR A 85 -3.97 14.71 5.55
N ASP A 86 -4.73 13.63 5.72
CA ASP A 86 -4.79 12.57 4.70
C ASP A 86 -5.28 13.11 3.34
N MET A 87 -6.16 14.12 3.33
CA MET A 87 -6.60 14.79 2.11
C MET A 87 -5.45 15.52 1.41
N THR A 88 -4.82 16.46 2.08
CA THR A 88 -3.77 17.30 1.47
C THR A 88 -2.55 16.47 1.07
N TYR A 89 -2.24 15.40 1.82
CA TYR A 89 -1.18 14.46 1.48
C TYR A 89 -1.50 13.69 0.20
N ASN A 90 -2.70 13.12 0.10
CA ASN A 90 -3.10 12.33 -1.07
C ASN A 90 -3.24 13.18 -2.34
N ASP A 91 -3.74 14.43 -2.22
CA ASP A 91 -3.79 15.37 -3.35
C ASP A 91 -2.40 15.63 -3.95
N VAL A 92 -1.40 15.85 -3.10
CA VAL A 92 -0.02 16.06 -3.55
C VAL A 92 0.57 14.76 -4.10
N LEU A 93 0.46 13.66 -3.36
CA LEU A 93 1.11 12.40 -3.70
C LEU A 93 0.57 11.82 -5.02
N VAL A 94 -0.75 11.67 -5.12
CA VAL A 94 -1.38 11.02 -6.27
C VAL A 94 -1.14 11.83 -7.54
N ARG A 95 -1.33 13.15 -7.47
CA ARG A 95 -1.07 14.06 -8.60
C ARG A 95 0.39 14.02 -9.03
N ALA A 96 1.32 14.18 -8.10
CA ALA A 96 2.75 14.16 -8.42
C ALA A 96 3.19 12.82 -9.03
N CYS A 97 2.68 11.69 -8.54
CA CYS A 97 2.95 10.39 -9.14
C CYS A 97 2.41 10.31 -10.57
N ALA A 98 1.16 10.72 -10.81
CA ALA A 98 0.55 10.69 -12.12
C ALA A 98 1.30 11.57 -13.13
N GLU A 99 1.65 12.80 -12.75
CA GLU A 99 2.42 13.75 -13.57
C GLU A 99 3.82 13.23 -13.94
N ASN A 100 4.41 12.39 -13.08
CA ASN A 100 5.72 11.78 -13.34
C ASN A 100 5.65 10.37 -13.95
N GLY A 101 4.48 9.92 -14.37
CA GLY A 101 4.31 8.64 -15.08
C GLY A 101 4.44 7.40 -14.19
N ILE A 102 4.16 7.54 -12.91
CA ILE A 102 4.03 6.44 -11.95
C ILE A 102 2.68 6.52 -11.23
N ALA A 103 2.34 5.53 -10.41
CA ALA A 103 1.12 5.57 -9.60
C ALA A 103 1.42 5.58 -8.10
N ALA A 104 0.45 6.06 -7.31
CA ALA A 104 0.47 5.96 -5.86
C ALA A 104 -0.48 4.88 -5.37
N PHE A 105 -0.01 4.06 -4.42
CA PHE A 105 -0.89 3.33 -3.52
C PHE A 105 -1.29 4.27 -2.39
N THR A 106 -2.58 4.33 -2.08
CA THR A 106 -3.09 5.18 -0.99
C THR A 106 -3.46 4.34 0.23
N GLY A 107 -3.48 4.95 1.41
CA GLY A 107 -3.77 4.26 2.65
C GLY A 107 -5.25 4.21 3.00
N ASP A 108 -5.54 3.47 4.07
CA ASP A 108 -6.85 3.32 4.70
C ASP A 108 -6.71 3.35 6.22
N GLY A 109 -7.75 3.64 6.94
CA GLY A 109 -7.80 3.73 8.39
C GLY A 109 -9.20 3.53 8.96
N THR A 110 -9.32 3.60 10.28
CA THR A 110 -10.61 3.54 10.99
C THR A 110 -11.47 4.77 10.76
N ASN A 111 -10.85 5.91 10.43
CA ASN A 111 -11.57 7.10 10.01
C ASN A 111 -11.97 6.95 8.53
N PRO A 112 -13.28 6.93 8.20
CA PRO A 112 -13.75 6.79 6.82
C PRO A 112 -13.19 7.83 5.87
N THR A 113 -12.94 9.05 6.35
CA THR A 113 -12.42 10.14 5.52
C THR A 113 -11.06 9.85 4.90
N VAL A 114 -10.26 8.95 5.49
CA VAL A 114 -8.94 8.56 4.91
C VAL A 114 -9.12 7.93 3.54
N MET A 115 -10.03 6.98 3.42
CA MET A 115 -10.32 6.30 2.14
C MET A 115 -11.05 7.22 1.17
N GLU A 116 -12.06 7.96 1.65
CA GLU A 116 -12.83 8.91 0.85
C GLU A 116 -11.91 9.96 0.18
N MET A 117 -10.99 10.54 0.93
CA MET A 117 -10.07 11.55 0.40
C MET A 117 -9.06 10.95 -0.59
N ALA A 118 -8.59 9.73 -0.31
CA ALA A 118 -7.70 9.00 -1.19
C ALA A 118 -8.35 8.69 -2.54
N THR A 119 -9.59 8.19 -2.53
CA THR A 119 -10.34 7.88 -3.76
C THR A 119 -10.72 9.12 -4.56
N LYS A 120 -11.02 10.24 -3.91
CA LYS A 120 -11.21 11.53 -4.57
C LYS A 120 -9.95 12.00 -5.31
N ALA A 121 -8.79 11.91 -4.66
CA ALA A 121 -7.50 12.27 -5.29
C ALA A 121 -7.20 11.37 -6.51
N ILE A 122 -7.46 10.06 -6.39
CA ILE A 122 -7.31 9.11 -7.51
C ILE A 122 -8.25 9.46 -8.66
N GLY A 123 -9.51 9.78 -8.38
CA GLY A 123 -10.48 10.20 -9.40
C GLY A 123 -10.03 11.48 -10.11
N ALA A 124 -9.54 12.47 -9.39
CA ALA A 124 -9.00 13.71 -9.96
C ALA A 124 -7.75 13.48 -10.83
N ALA A 125 -7.01 12.38 -10.61
CA ALA A 125 -5.87 11.95 -11.42
C ALA A 125 -6.26 10.92 -12.50
N ASN A 126 -7.50 10.93 -12.98
CA ASN A 126 -8.01 10.01 -14.01
C ASN A 126 -7.81 8.51 -13.65
N GLY A 127 -8.01 8.16 -12.39
CA GLY A 127 -7.86 6.80 -11.90
C GLY A 127 -6.40 6.32 -11.77
N CYS A 128 -5.42 7.20 -11.85
CA CYS A 128 -4.01 6.85 -11.71
C CYS A 128 -3.62 6.65 -10.24
N GLY A 129 -4.08 5.55 -9.64
CA GLY A 129 -3.78 5.18 -8.27
C GLY A 129 -4.38 3.83 -7.89
N VAL A 130 -3.95 3.31 -6.76
CA VAL A 130 -4.38 2.03 -6.19
C VAL A 130 -4.80 2.25 -4.74
N PRO A 131 -6.10 2.33 -4.44
CA PRO A 131 -6.56 2.39 -3.05
C PRO A 131 -6.25 1.07 -2.34
N THR A 132 -5.64 1.17 -1.15
CA THR A 132 -5.28 0.00 -0.35
C THR A 132 -6.22 -0.10 0.85
N ILE A 133 -7.05 -1.13 0.87
CA ILE A 133 -8.09 -1.39 1.88
C ILE A 133 -7.50 -2.31 2.97
N LYS A 134 -7.83 -2.04 4.24
CA LYS A 134 -7.52 -2.97 5.32
C LYS A 134 -8.50 -4.15 5.32
N PRO A 135 -8.12 -5.28 5.94
CA PRO A 135 -8.95 -6.50 5.97
C PRO A 135 -10.13 -6.37 6.97
N TRP A 136 -10.99 -5.38 6.78
CA TRP A 136 -12.19 -5.12 7.56
C TRP A 136 -13.20 -6.27 7.50
N ASN A 137 -14.32 -6.15 8.23
CA ASN A 137 -15.48 -7.00 8.01
C ASN A 137 -16.04 -6.80 6.59
N ILE A 138 -16.83 -7.75 6.13
CA ILE A 138 -17.25 -7.80 4.72
C ILE A 138 -18.13 -6.58 4.32
N ASP A 139 -18.93 -6.06 5.21
CA ASP A 139 -19.82 -4.94 4.90
C ASP A 139 -19.01 -3.66 4.70
N THR A 140 -18.06 -3.37 5.57
CA THR A 140 -17.12 -2.26 5.40
C THR A 140 -16.27 -2.42 4.13
N ILE A 141 -15.86 -3.65 3.78
CA ILE A 141 -15.14 -3.91 2.53
C ILE A 141 -16.00 -3.57 1.32
N LYS A 142 -17.30 -3.92 1.32
CA LYS A 142 -18.21 -3.59 0.22
C LYS A 142 -18.34 -2.08 0.02
N GLU A 143 -18.50 -1.32 1.12
CA GLU A 143 -18.58 0.14 1.07
C GLU A 143 -17.31 0.75 0.47
N LYS A 144 -16.14 0.39 1.02
CA LYS A 144 -14.85 0.87 0.53
C LYS A 144 -14.55 0.42 -0.92
N MET A 145 -15.02 -0.75 -1.30
CA MET A 145 -14.88 -1.23 -2.68
C MET A 145 -15.73 -0.40 -3.65
N ALA A 146 -16.92 0.05 -3.22
CA ALA A 146 -17.74 0.96 -4.02
C ALA A 146 -17.08 2.32 -4.21
N GLU A 147 -16.45 2.89 -3.16
CA GLU A 147 -15.65 4.12 -3.26
C GLU A 147 -14.46 3.94 -4.22
N ALA A 148 -13.75 2.82 -4.10
CA ALA A 148 -12.63 2.48 -4.98
C ALA A 148 -13.07 2.40 -6.46
N LYS A 149 -14.19 1.74 -6.73
CA LYS A 149 -14.76 1.67 -8.08
C LYS A 149 -15.13 3.03 -8.63
N ALA A 150 -15.79 3.87 -7.84
CA ALA A 150 -16.20 5.22 -8.22
C ALA A 150 -15.01 6.12 -8.58
N SER A 151 -13.85 5.90 -7.99
CA SER A 151 -12.62 6.65 -8.31
C SER A 151 -12.03 6.34 -9.69
N GLY A 152 -12.50 5.29 -10.36
CA GLY A 152 -11.92 4.85 -11.64
C GLY A 152 -10.51 4.23 -11.52
N CYS A 153 -10.06 3.88 -10.30
CA CYS A 153 -8.73 3.29 -10.08
C CYS A 153 -8.51 2.06 -10.96
N PHE A 154 -7.28 1.83 -11.42
CA PHE A 154 -6.96 0.73 -12.33
C PHE A 154 -6.77 -0.62 -11.62
N ALA A 155 -6.54 -0.60 -10.31
CA ALA A 155 -6.45 -1.78 -9.44
C ALA A 155 -6.83 -1.40 -8.01
N VAL A 156 -7.12 -2.41 -7.18
CA VAL A 156 -7.35 -2.26 -5.73
C VAL A 156 -6.38 -3.15 -4.98
N ALA A 157 -5.89 -2.71 -3.83
CA ALA A 157 -5.04 -3.52 -2.96
C ALA A 157 -5.70 -3.79 -1.60
N MET A 158 -5.31 -4.89 -0.95
CA MET A 158 -5.64 -5.17 0.44
C MET A 158 -4.40 -5.44 1.27
N ASP A 159 -4.29 -4.76 2.38
CA ASP A 159 -3.21 -4.85 3.37
C ASP A 159 -3.48 -6.00 4.35
N VAL A 160 -3.31 -7.27 3.92
CA VAL A 160 -3.70 -8.44 4.72
C VAL A 160 -2.88 -8.59 6.01
N ASP A 161 -1.64 -8.09 6.05
CA ASP A 161 -0.81 -8.12 7.26
C ASP A 161 -1.30 -7.17 8.35
N ALA A 162 -2.18 -6.21 8.01
CA ALA A 162 -2.86 -5.37 9.01
C ALA A 162 -3.73 -6.19 9.98
N ALA A 163 -4.17 -7.40 9.61
CA ALA A 163 -4.85 -8.34 10.52
C ALA A 163 -4.00 -8.71 11.74
N GLY A 164 -2.67 -8.59 11.64
CA GLY A 164 -1.75 -8.82 12.75
C GLY A 164 -1.67 -7.68 13.76
N LEU A 165 -2.29 -6.53 13.50
CA LEU A 165 -2.29 -5.38 14.42
C LEU A 165 -3.29 -5.62 15.57
N PRO A 166 -2.83 -5.76 16.83
CA PRO A 166 -3.68 -6.21 17.94
C PRO A 166 -4.90 -5.34 18.17
N PHE A 167 -4.77 -4.03 17.96
CA PHE A 167 -5.83 -3.06 18.20
C PHE A 167 -6.94 -3.10 17.14
N LEU A 168 -6.66 -3.48 15.89
CA LEU A 168 -7.66 -3.45 14.83
C LEU A 168 -8.80 -4.46 15.03
N LYS A 169 -8.57 -5.55 15.75
CA LYS A 169 -9.60 -6.53 16.07
C LYS A 169 -10.70 -5.98 16.97
N ASN A 170 -10.34 -5.03 17.82
CA ASN A 170 -11.22 -4.44 18.84
C ASN A 170 -11.74 -3.06 18.44
N MET A 171 -11.45 -2.59 17.24
CA MET A 171 -11.97 -1.32 16.73
C MET A 171 -13.29 -1.49 15.98
N THR A 172 -13.94 -0.39 15.71
CA THR A 172 -15.13 -0.34 14.87
C THR A 172 -14.79 0.49 13.61
N PRO A 173 -14.85 -0.11 12.42
CA PRO A 173 -15.14 -1.53 12.14
C PRO A 173 -14.00 -2.46 12.54
N PRO A 174 -14.27 -3.76 12.83
CA PRO A 174 -13.23 -4.72 13.16
C PRO A 174 -12.50 -5.20 11.90
N ALA A 175 -11.18 -5.42 12.02
CA ALA A 175 -10.38 -6.06 10.98
C ALA A 175 -9.79 -7.39 11.47
N GLY A 176 -9.58 -8.33 10.56
CA GLY A 176 -9.07 -9.66 10.90
C GLY A 176 -8.55 -10.42 9.70
N SER A 177 -7.97 -11.60 9.98
CA SER A 177 -7.46 -12.50 8.94
C SER A 177 -8.58 -12.90 7.97
N LYS A 178 -8.21 -13.19 6.74
CA LYS A 178 -9.09 -13.71 5.68
C LYS A 178 -8.65 -15.11 5.31
N SER A 179 -9.61 -16.04 5.19
CA SER A 179 -9.40 -17.32 4.54
C SER A 179 -9.25 -17.12 3.02
N VAL A 180 -8.78 -18.16 2.32
CA VAL A 180 -8.71 -18.15 0.84
C VAL A 180 -10.08 -17.93 0.23
N ALA A 181 -11.12 -18.56 0.77
CA ALA A 181 -12.49 -18.44 0.29
C ALA A 181 -13.03 -17.00 0.46
N GLU A 182 -12.87 -16.40 1.65
CA GLU A 182 -13.24 -15.02 1.89
C GLU A 182 -12.47 -14.03 0.99
N LEU A 183 -11.18 -14.28 0.79
CA LEU A 183 -10.37 -13.47 -0.11
C LEU A 183 -10.86 -13.58 -1.55
N ALA A 184 -11.24 -14.78 -2.01
CA ALA A 184 -11.78 -14.99 -3.34
C ALA A 184 -13.09 -14.20 -3.57
N GLU A 185 -13.97 -14.14 -2.58
CA GLU A 185 -15.18 -13.32 -2.66
C GLU A 185 -14.84 -11.81 -2.72
N ILE A 186 -13.85 -11.37 -1.95
CA ILE A 186 -13.39 -9.98 -1.96
C ILE A 186 -12.76 -9.61 -3.32
N VAL A 187 -11.97 -10.51 -3.91
CA VAL A 187 -11.39 -10.34 -5.25
C VAL A 187 -12.48 -10.15 -6.29
N LYS A 188 -13.55 -10.94 -6.25
CA LYS A 188 -14.70 -10.78 -7.16
C LYS A 188 -15.38 -9.41 -7.01
N LEU A 189 -15.51 -8.91 -5.78
CA LEU A 189 -16.12 -7.60 -5.51
C LEU A 189 -15.32 -6.44 -6.13
N ALA A 190 -14.02 -6.60 -6.35
CA ALA A 190 -13.19 -5.55 -6.92
C ALA A 190 -13.53 -5.26 -8.39
N GLU A 191 -13.93 -6.27 -9.19
CA GLU A 191 -14.23 -6.16 -10.64
C GLU A 191 -13.06 -5.55 -11.45
N ARG A 192 -11.85 -5.67 -10.93
CA ARG A 192 -10.59 -5.17 -11.50
C ARG A 192 -9.41 -5.91 -10.87
N PRO A 193 -8.18 -5.73 -11.36
CA PRO A 193 -7.01 -6.35 -10.75
C PRO A 193 -6.95 -6.10 -9.24
N PHE A 194 -6.80 -7.17 -8.47
CA PHE A 194 -6.76 -7.11 -7.01
C PHE A 194 -5.40 -7.55 -6.49
N ILE A 195 -4.73 -6.69 -5.75
CA ILE A 195 -3.37 -6.89 -5.24
C ILE A 195 -3.44 -7.25 -3.76
N VAL A 196 -2.83 -8.35 -3.38
CA VAL A 196 -2.68 -8.74 -1.96
C VAL A 196 -1.33 -8.26 -1.44
N LYS A 197 -1.36 -7.26 -0.56
CA LYS A 197 -0.17 -6.66 0.06
C LYS A 197 0.10 -7.28 1.43
N GLY A 198 1.38 -7.46 1.79
CA GLY A 198 1.80 -8.01 3.08
C GLY A 198 2.00 -9.52 3.06
N VAL A 199 2.12 -10.12 1.89
CA VAL A 199 2.44 -11.53 1.71
C VAL A 199 3.94 -11.74 1.80
N MET A 200 4.40 -12.52 2.79
CA MET A 200 5.82 -12.69 3.11
C MET A 200 6.33 -14.12 2.90
N THR A 201 5.51 -15.04 2.42
CA THR A 201 5.89 -16.44 2.22
C THR A 201 5.40 -16.97 0.88
N VAL A 202 6.10 -17.94 0.32
CA VAL A 202 5.67 -18.66 -0.90
C VAL A 202 4.28 -19.26 -0.72
N LYS A 203 4.02 -19.88 0.43
CA LYS A 203 2.69 -20.44 0.74
C LYS A 203 1.60 -19.37 0.77
N GLY A 204 1.90 -18.18 1.28
CA GLY A 204 0.98 -17.04 1.26
C GLY A 204 0.71 -16.55 -0.17
N ALA A 205 1.73 -16.47 -1.02
CA ALA A 205 1.59 -16.07 -2.42
C ALA A 205 0.74 -17.09 -3.20
N LEU A 206 0.96 -18.39 -3.00
CA LEU A 206 0.14 -19.43 -3.62
C LEU A 206 -1.34 -19.31 -3.22
N LYS A 207 -1.63 -19.05 -1.94
CA LYS A 207 -2.99 -18.80 -1.46
C LYS A 207 -3.63 -17.55 -2.06
N ALA A 208 -2.87 -16.48 -2.19
CA ALA A 208 -3.35 -15.26 -2.83
C ALA A 208 -3.69 -15.52 -4.32
N LYS A 209 -2.83 -16.24 -5.04
CA LYS A 209 -3.08 -16.66 -6.40
C LYS A 209 -4.31 -17.57 -6.52
N GLU A 210 -4.47 -18.54 -5.61
CA GLU A 210 -5.64 -19.44 -5.53
C GLU A 210 -6.95 -18.64 -5.35
N ALA A 211 -6.90 -17.56 -4.55
CA ALA A 211 -8.04 -16.65 -4.36
C ALA A 211 -8.32 -15.76 -5.58
N GLY A 212 -7.47 -15.78 -6.62
CA GLY A 212 -7.63 -14.98 -7.84
C GLY A 212 -6.97 -13.61 -7.78
N ALA A 213 -6.04 -13.38 -6.86
CA ALA A 213 -5.26 -12.14 -6.85
C ALA A 213 -4.35 -12.05 -8.10
N ALA A 214 -4.13 -10.81 -8.55
CA ALA A 214 -3.33 -10.48 -9.73
C ALA A 214 -1.83 -10.42 -9.43
#